data_e15de49cb6d700c8839f874ad27f27bf
#
_entry.id   e15de49cb6d700c8839f874ad27f27bf
#
_cell.length_a   1.000
_cell.length_b   1.000
_cell.length_c   1.000
_cell.angle_alpha   90.00
_cell.angle_beta   90.00
_cell.angle_gamma   90.00
#
_symmetry.space_group_name_H-M   'P 1'
#
loop_
_entity.id
_entity.type
_entity.pdbx_description
1 polymer ?
#
loop_
_entity_poly.entity_id
_entity_poly.type
_entity_poly.pdbx_seq_one_letter_code
_entity_poly.pdbx_strand_id
1 'polypeptide(L)'
;WWMSVVRKERPEMTTRGLPKGLGHNPSADKFVPEELQRMIEAYGNHPSFTMLCIGNELGNSNFDIMQQWIKSLQEKDPRRLYAISTARKIMPADQYMVTHNIPQTGGTYGINGSGTDNDRESIYSKATIPVIAHEVGQYPVYPLWNEIDKYTGVLEARNLESLRQQAVKNHIEHQDRKFHEASGALQTILYKGLIENLLRTPSCAGFQMLSMTDYSGQGEALVGWLDSFWDSKGIITPEQFRCYSNDIVPLARFHKYTWQTDETFKAQIQV
;
A
#
# COMPACT_ATOMS: atom_id res chain seq x y z
N TRP A 1 3.65 10.61 -9.80
CA TRP A 1 4.09 10.35 -11.18
C TRP A 1 2.95 10.56 -12.17
N TRP A 2 1.77 9.95 -11.96
CA TRP A 2 0.58 10.16 -12.80
C TRP A 2 0.24 11.66 -12.97
N MET A 3 0.21 12.40 -11.89
CA MET A 3 -0.06 13.85 -11.93
C MET A 3 1.01 14.65 -12.69
N SER A 4 2.26 14.21 -12.72
CA SER A 4 3.30 14.89 -13.49
C SER A 4 3.18 14.65 -15.00
N VAL A 5 2.75 13.46 -15.40
CA VAL A 5 2.47 13.14 -16.81
C VAL A 5 1.24 13.91 -17.28
N VAL A 6 0.14 13.87 -16.53
CA VAL A 6 -1.08 14.62 -16.85
C VAL A 6 -0.81 16.11 -16.95
N ARG A 7 -0.03 16.70 -16.05
CA ARG A 7 0.35 18.12 -16.12
C ARG A 7 1.17 18.46 -17.35
N LYS A 8 2.00 17.55 -17.83
CA LYS A 8 2.84 17.76 -19.01
C LYS A 8 2.03 17.67 -20.31
N GLU A 9 1.12 16.70 -20.40
CA GLU A 9 0.35 16.42 -21.60
C GLU A 9 -0.98 17.19 -21.67
N ARG A 10 -1.54 17.54 -20.52
CA ARG A 10 -2.77 18.31 -20.37
C ARG A 10 -2.63 19.40 -19.31
N PRO A 11 -1.98 20.51 -19.61
CA PRO A 11 -1.75 21.60 -18.66
C PRO A 11 -3.03 22.17 -18.04
N GLU A 12 -4.17 22.08 -18.75
CA GLU A 12 -5.50 22.48 -18.28
C GLU A 12 -6.02 21.58 -17.14
N MET A 13 -5.56 20.35 -17.02
CA MET A 13 -5.89 19.43 -15.93
C MET A 13 -4.97 19.61 -14.72
N THR A 14 -4.64 20.84 -14.40
CA THR A 14 -3.93 21.17 -13.15
C THR A 14 -4.87 21.03 -11.95
N THR A 15 -4.31 21.01 -10.73
CA THR A 15 -5.11 20.98 -9.49
C THR A 15 -6.16 22.08 -9.40
N ARG A 16 -6.02 23.15 -10.16
CA ARG A 16 -7.01 24.24 -10.25
C ARG A 16 -8.24 23.86 -11.11
N GLY A 17 -8.10 22.93 -12.06
CA GLY A 17 -9.19 22.47 -12.93
C GLY A 17 -9.83 21.16 -12.47
N LEU A 18 -9.29 20.48 -11.43
CA LEU A 18 -9.92 19.29 -10.87
C LEU A 18 -11.18 19.67 -10.09
N PRO A 19 -12.24 18.84 -10.15
CA PRO A 19 -13.40 19.01 -9.31
C PRO A 19 -12.98 19.07 -7.84
N LYS A 20 -13.63 19.92 -7.07
CA LYS A 20 -13.47 19.91 -5.61
C LYS A 20 -13.95 18.54 -5.10
N GLY A 21 -13.24 18.01 -4.09
CA GLY A 21 -13.54 16.74 -3.46
C GLY A 21 -14.77 16.78 -2.54
N LEU A 22 -14.85 15.82 -1.65
CA LEU A 22 -15.92 15.71 -0.65
C LEU A 22 -16.04 16.97 0.21
N GLY A 23 -17.26 17.32 0.60
CA GLY A 23 -17.59 18.55 1.31
C GLY A 23 -17.71 19.79 0.40
N HIS A 24 -17.64 19.58 -0.93
CA HIS A 24 -17.83 20.60 -1.95
C HIS A 24 -18.72 20.13 -3.10
N ASN A 25 -19.23 18.92 -3.04
CA ASN A 25 -20.06 18.30 -4.07
C ASN A 25 -21.37 17.82 -3.44
N PRO A 26 -22.48 18.55 -3.60
CA PRO A 26 -23.75 18.26 -2.92
C PRO A 26 -24.28 16.82 -3.15
N SER A 27 -24.06 16.26 -4.33
CA SER A 27 -24.51 14.88 -4.64
C SER A 27 -23.67 13.84 -3.90
N ALA A 28 -22.35 13.97 -3.92
CA ALA A 28 -21.44 13.09 -3.21
C ALA A 28 -21.57 13.26 -1.69
N ASP A 29 -21.74 14.52 -1.23
CA ASP A 29 -21.87 14.87 0.19
C ASP A 29 -23.18 14.37 0.82
N LYS A 30 -24.20 14.11 0.00
CA LYS A 30 -25.40 13.39 0.42
C LYS A 30 -25.16 11.88 0.41
N PHE A 31 -24.60 11.35 -0.67
CA PHE A 31 -24.45 9.91 -0.88
C PHE A 31 -23.47 9.26 0.10
N VAL A 32 -22.30 9.87 0.29
CA VAL A 32 -21.21 9.22 1.07
C VAL A 32 -21.59 8.98 2.53
N PRO A 33 -22.14 9.95 3.30
CA PRO A 33 -22.57 9.69 4.67
C PRO A 33 -23.68 8.62 4.78
N GLU A 34 -24.63 8.62 3.83
CA GLU A 34 -25.68 7.61 3.78
C GLU A 34 -25.10 6.22 3.50
N GLU A 35 -24.11 6.11 2.62
CA GLU A 35 -23.44 4.84 2.30
C GLU A 35 -22.62 4.31 3.48
N LEU A 36 -21.86 5.17 4.14
CA LEU A 36 -21.13 4.81 5.36
C LEU A 36 -22.06 4.26 6.44
N GLN A 37 -23.23 4.87 6.59
CA GLN A 37 -24.25 4.36 7.52
C GLN A 37 -24.80 3.01 7.08
N ARG A 38 -25.15 2.83 5.80
CA ARG A 38 -25.61 1.53 5.26
C ARG A 38 -24.58 0.42 5.47
N MET A 39 -23.29 0.74 5.30
CA MET A 39 -22.20 -0.21 5.57
C MET A 39 -22.19 -0.66 7.05
N ILE A 40 -22.36 0.28 7.99
CA ILE A 40 -22.41 -0.04 9.42
C ILE A 40 -23.68 -0.86 9.74
N GLU A 41 -24.83 -0.52 9.18
CA GLU A 41 -26.08 -1.25 9.37
C GLU A 41 -26.01 -2.67 8.81
N ALA A 42 -25.43 -2.85 7.63
CA ALA A 42 -25.33 -4.15 6.99
C ALA A 42 -24.24 -5.06 7.60
N TYR A 43 -23.08 -4.49 7.95
CA TYR A 43 -21.91 -5.27 8.35
C TYR A 43 -21.46 -5.03 9.80
N GLY A 44 -22.10 -4.14 10.52
CA GLY A 44 -21.70 -3.72 11.87
C GLY A 44 -21.66 -4.85 12.91
N ASN A 45 -22.34 -5.97 12.67
CA ASN A 45 -22.31 -7.14 13.55
C ASN A 45 -21.18 -8.14 13.24
N HIS A 46 -20.37 -7.90 12.20
CA HIS A 46 -19.22 -8.73 11.93
C HIS A 46 -18.05 -8.35 12.86
N PRO A 47 -17.53 -9.26 13.69
CA PRO A 47 -16.45 -8.96 14.64
C PRO A 47 -15.17 -8.47 13.97
N SER A 48 -14.91 -8.88 12.72
CA SER A 48 -13.77 -8.46 11.92
C SER A 48 -13.88 -7.04 11.34
N PHE A 49 -15.07 -6.42 11.39
CA PHE A 49 -15.25 -5.02 10.97
C PHE A 49 -14.88 -4.06 12.11
N THR A 50 -13.59 -3.89 12.33
CA THR A 50 -13.03 -3.14 13.48
C THR A 50 -12.69 -1.69 13.15
N MET A 51 -12.50 -1.34 11.87
CA MET A 51 -11.99 -0.05 11.45
C MET A 51 -12.72 0.44 10.20
N LEU A 52 -12.99 1.75 10.11
CA LEU A 52 -13.59 2.38 8.95
C LEU A 52 -12.86 3.69 8.63
N CYS A 53 -12.52 3.88 7.36
CA CYS A 53 -11.99 5.13 6.80
C CYS A 53 -12.90 5.59 5.66
N ILE A 54 -13.19 6.91 5.55
CA ILE A 54 -14.06 7.43 4.48
C ILE A 54 -13.47 7.13 3.10
N GLY A 55 -12.16 7.28 2.94
CA GLY A 55 -11.54 6.93 1.67
C GLY A 55 -10.04 7.19 1.60
N ASN A 56 -9.50 6.85 0.44
CA ASN A 56 -8.08 6.93 0.18
C ASN A 56 -7.67 8.30 -0.36
N GLU A 57 -6.69 8.91 0.30
CA GLU A 57 -6.01 10.12 -0.18
C GLU A 57 -6.97 11.25 -0.61
N LEU A 58 -7.97 11.54 0.18
CA LEU A 58 -9.04 12.49 -0.11
C LEU A 58 -8.54 13.94 -0.17
N GLY A 59 -7.56 14.19 -1.05
CA GLY A 59 -7.06 15.55 -1.33
C GLY A 59 -8.16 16.44 -1.91
N ASN A 60 -7.99 17.76 -1.78
CA ASN A 60 -8.93 18.76 -2.30
C ASN A 60 -10.35 18.68 -1.71
N SER A 61 -10.53 17.98 -0.58
CA SER A 61 -11.81 17.82 0.14
C SER A 61 -11.89 18.77 1.35
N ASN A 62 -13.09 18.96 1.86
CA ASN A 62 -13.34 19.72 3.08
C ASN A 62 -13.29 18.78 4.30
N PHE A 63 -12.15 18.77 4.98
CA PHE A 63 -11.90 17.90 6.13
C PHE A 63 -12.79 18.24 7.34
N ASP A 64 -13.22 19.48 7.51
CA ASP A 64 -14.08 19.87 8.62
C ASP A 64 -15.49 19.29 8.46
N ILE A 65 -16.01 19.21 7.22
CA ILE A 65 -17.28 18.52 6.92
C ILE A 65 -17.14 17.03 7.10
N MET A 66 -16.11 16.40 6.54
CA MET A 66 -15.88 14.95 6.69
C MET A 66 -15.68 14.55 8.17
N GLN A 67 -15.05 15.42 8.97
CA GLN A 67 -14.92 15.20 10.41
C GLN A 67 -16.29 15.15 11.12
N GLN A 68 -17.25 15.94 10.70
CA GLN A 68 -18.61 15.88 11.26
C GLN A 68 -19.29 14.56 10.94
N TRP A 69 -19.08 14.02 9.74
CA TRP A 69 -19.60 12.69 9.38
C TRP A 69 -19.00 11.60 10.28
N ILE A 70 -17.69 11.62 10.47
CA ILE A 70 -16.99 10.66 11.35
C ILE A 70 -17.50 10.77 12.79
N LYS A 71 -17.64 11.97 13.34
CA LYS A 71 -18.20 12.15 14.71
C LYS A 71 -19.59 11.56 14.84
N SER A 72 -20.46 11.77 13.86
CA SER A 72 -21.81 11.19 13.86
C SER A 72 -21.78 9.64 13.83
N LEU A 73 -20.82 9.05 13.11
CA LEU A 73 -20.66 7.59 13.08
C LEU A 73 -20.10 7.06 14.40
N GLN A 74 -19.15 7.75 15.02
CA GLN A 74 -18.60 7.41 16.34
C GLN A 74 -19.67 7.42 17.43
N GLU A 75 -20.60 8.39 17.39
CA GLU A 75 -21.73 8.47 18.30
C GLU A 75 -22.73 7.33 18.10
N LYS A 76 -22.99 6.95 16.85
CA LYS A 76 -23.95 5.87 16.50
C LYS A 76 -23.41 4.48 16.78
N ASP A 77 -22.13 4.24 16.49
CA ASP A 77 -21.50 2.95 16.66
C ASP A 77 -20.05 3.07 17.18
N PRO A 78 -19.85 3.17 18.49
CA PRO A 78 -18.54 3.34 19.12
C PRO A 78 -17.70 2.04 19.18
N ARG A 79 -18.18 0.94 18.60
CA ARG A 79 -17.50 -0.38 18.69
C ARG A 79 -16.26 -0.50 17.82
N ARG A 80 -16.04 0.45 16.90
CA ARG A 80 -14.92 0.42 15.93
C ARG A 80 -14.14 1.72 15.91
N LEU A 81 -13.00 1.70 15.27
CA LEU A 81 -12.17 2.89 15.08
C LEU A 81 -12.48 3.56 13.75
N TYR A 82 -12.40 4.88 13.73
CA TYR A 82 -12.72 5.69 12.57
C TYR A 82 -11.58 6.62 12.18
N ALA A 83 -11.40 6.80 10.87
CA ALA A 83 -10.52 7.79 10.28
C ALA A 83 -11.18 8.46 9.07
N ILE A 84 -10.73 9.69 8.76
CA ILE A 84 -11.30 10.49 7.67
C ILE A 84 -10.65 10.12 6.34
N SER A 85 -9.33 10.10 6.28
CA SER A 85 -8.62 9.86 5.02
C SER A 85 -7.27 9.22 5.28
N THR A 86 -6.85 8.35 4.37
CA THR A 86 -5.44 7.91 4.33
C THR A 86 -4.55 9.03 3.81
N ALA A 87 -3.29 9.05 4.26
CA ALA A 87 -2.14 9.79 3.72
C ALA A 87 -2.32 11.30 3.47
N ARG A 88 -3.29 11.94 4.10
CA ARG A 88 -3.56 13.38 3.97
C ARG A 88 -3.57 14.07 5.35
N LYS A 89 -4.46 14.99 5.57
CA LYS A 89 -4.57 15.74 6.82
C LYS A 89 -5.12 14.85 7.94
N ILE A 90 -4.50 14.90 9.11
CA ILE A 90 -5.00 14.27 10.32
C ILE A 90 -5.86 15.28 11.08
N MET A 91 -7.05 14.84 11.49
CA MET A 91 -8.03 15.66 12.19
C MET A 91 -8.25 15.15 13.61
N PRO A 92 -8.75 16.00 14.53
CA PRO A 92 -9.00 15.61 15.93
C PRO A 92 -9.96 14.42 16.12
N ALA A 93 -10.81 14.13 15.15
CA ALA A 93 -11.72 12.97 15.21
C ALA A 93 -11.08 11.66 14.74
N ASP A 94 -9.89 11.70 14.13
CA ASP A 94 -9.19 10.49 13.71
C ASP A 94 -8.72 9.70 14.94
N GLN A 95 -9.07 8.42 15.00
CA GLN A 95 -8.67 7.50 16.08
C GLN A 95 -7.46 6.66 15.71
N TYR A 96 -7.07 6.65 14.45
CA TYR A 96 -5.85 6.07 13.91
C TYR A 96 -5.45 6.83 12.64
N MET A 97 -4.21 6.70 12.23
CA MET A 97 -3.76 7.23 10.95
C MET A 97 -3.20 6.13 10.06
N VAL A 98 -3.54 6.18 8.79
CA VAL A 98 -2.92 5.36 7.74
C VAL A 98 -2.15 6.33 6.83
N THR A 99 -0.83 6.27 6.83
CA THR A 99 -0.02 7.32 6.18
C THR A 99 1.32 6.81 5.67
N HIS A 100 1.82 7.47 4.62
CA HIS A 100 3.20 7.31 4.15
C HIS A 100 4.21 8.09 5.02
N ASN A 101 3.74 9.17 5.66
CA ASN A 101 4.58 10.04 6.47
C ASN A 101 3.83 10.47 7.72
N ILE A 102 4.41 10.23 8.88
CA ILE A 102 3.92 10.82 10.12
C ILE A 102 4.25 12.32 10.07
N PRO A 103 3.28 13.20 10.23
CA PRO A 103 3.50 14.63 10.15
C PRO A 103 4.68 15.09 11.00
N GLN A 104 5.58 15.86 10.42
CA GLN A 104 6.76 16.48 11.06
C GLN A 104 7.83 15.48 11.54
N THR A 105 7.68 14.16 11.32
CA THR A 105 8.63 13.16 11.82
C THR A 105 9.32 12.37 10.73
N GLY A 106 8.62 11.91 9.73
CA GLY A 106 9.22 11.20 8.60
C GLY A 106 8.40 10.05 8.03
N GLY A 107 9.00 9.34 7.08
CA GLY A 107 8.38 8.24 6.36
C GLY A 107 8.12 7.01 7.23
N THR A 108 6.96 6.39 7.03
CA THR A 108 6.50 5.24 7.80
C THR A 108 7.19 3.94 7.40
N TYR A 109 7.77 3.85 6.19
CA TYR A 109 8.47 2.67 5.73
C TYR A 109 9.63 3.00 4.79
N GLY A 110 10.42 1.99 4.48
CA GLY A 110 11.56 2.03 3.58
C GLY A 110 12.63 1.04 4.03
N ILE A 111 13.43 0.57 3.08
CA ILE A 111 14.60 -0.27 3.39
C ILE A 111 15.79 0.66 3.58
N ASN A 112 16.40 0.59 4.76
CA ASN A 112 17.54 1.43 5.12
C ASN A 112 18.75 0.57 5.44
N GLY A 113 19.85 0.82 4.74
CA GLY A 113 21.14 0.21 5.05
C GLY A 113 21.33 -1.20 4.50
N SER A 114 22.47 -1.78 4.84
CA SER A 114 22.97 -3.07 4.33
C SER A 114 22.71 -4.25 5.24
N GLY A 115 21.86 -4.10 6.26
CA GLY A 115 21.52 -5.12 7.24
C GLY A 115 20.10 -4.96 7.76
N THR A 116 19.79 -5.67 8.84
CA THR A 116 18.48 -5.67 9.48
C THR A 116 18.48 -4.97 10.85
N ASP A 117 19.59 -4.40 11.27
CA ASP A 117 19.72 -3.69 12.55
C ASP A 117 19.14 -2.27 12.45
N ASN A 118 17.88 -2.20 12.06
CA ASN A 118 17.15 -0.94 11.91
C ASN A 118 15.66 -1.15 12.15
N ASP A 119 15.01 -0.10 12.60
CA ASP A 119 13.56 0.05 12.75
C ASP A 119 13.14 1.50 12.51
N ARG A 120 11.89 1.81 12.76
CA ARG A 120 11.29 3.13 12.59
C ARG A 120 10.81 3.74 13.92
N GLU A 121 11.23 3.20 15.05
CA GLU A 121 10.74 3.61 16.37
C GLU A 121 10.95 5.10 16.64
N SER A 122 12.08 5.66 16.23
CA SER A 122 12.36 7.10 16.37
C SER A 122 11.35 8.02 15.62
N ILE A 123 10.61 7.46 14.67
CA ILE A 123 9.57 8.15 13.90
C ILE A 123 8.19 7.85 14.50
N TYR A 124 7.88 6.57 14.69
CA TYR A 124 6.56 6.12 15.14
C TYR A 124 6.22 6.52 16.58
N SER A 125 7.19 6.48 17.50
CA SER A 125 6.99 6.87 18.91
C SER A 125 6.58 8.33 19.12
N LYS A 126 6.69 9.18 18.09
CA LYS A 126 6.25 10.57 18.14
C LYS A 126 4.79 10.76 17.70
N ALA A 127 4.14 9.72 17.21
CA ALA A 127 2.74 9.78 16.82
C ALA A 127 1.85 9.83 18.06
N THR A 128 0.77 10.62 17.98
CA THR A 128 -0.20 10.81 19.07
C THR A 128 -1.37 9.83 19.02
N ILE A 129 -1.53 9.12 17.91
CA ILE A 129 -2.53 8.09 17.67
C ILE A 129 -1.88 6.91 16.93
N PRO A 130 -2.46 5.69 16.98
CA PRO A 130 -1.90 4.53 16.30
C PRO A 130 -1.64 4.77 14.82
N VAL A 131 -0.51 4.30 14.31
CA VAL A 131 -0.07 4.49 12.92
C VAL A 131 -0.03 3.15 12.20
N ILE A 132 -0.70 3.10 11.05
CA ILE A 132 -0.61 2.03 10.07
C ILE A 132 0.20 2.53 8.88
N ALA A 133 1.26 1.83 8.50
CA ALA A 133 2.02 2.13 7.30
C ALA A 133 1.15 1.93 6.05
N HIS A 134 1.06 2.96 5.21
CA HIS A 134 0.18 2.99 4.04
C HIS A 134 0.90 2.59 2.76
N GLU A 135 0.25 1.77 1.94
CA GLU A 135 0.72 1.36 0.60
C GLU A 135 2.15 0.78 0.61
N VAL A 136 2.40 -0.07 1.59
CA VAL A 136 3.71 -0.70 1.79
C VAL A 136 4.09 -1.56 0.59
N GLY A 137 5.33 -1.42 0.11
CA GLY A 137 5.89 -2.21 -0.97
C GLY A 137 5.99 -1.41 -2.27
N GLN A 138 5.13 -1.70 -3.23
CA GLN A 138 5.18 -1.12 -4.60
C GLN A 138 6.42 -1.57 -5.39
N TYR A 139 6.83 -2.81 -5.23
CA TYR A 139 7.93 -3.41 -5.99
C TYR A 139 7.38 -4.18 -7.19
N PRO A 140 7.54 -3.69 -8.44
CA PRO A 140 6.93 -4.31 -9.60
C PRO A 140 7.63 -5.62 -9.99
N VAL A 141 6.82 -6.55 -10.50
CA VAL A 141 7.29 -7.79 -11.14
C VAL A 141 7.14 -7.65 -12.64
N TYR A 142 8.14 -8.09 -13.38
CA TYR A 142 8.09 -8.08 -14.84
C TYR A 142 6.93 -8.98 -15.33
N PRO A 143 6.06 -8.48 -16.23
CA PRO A 143 4.88 -9.23 -16.67
C PRO A 143 5.23 -10.44 -17.52
N LEU A 144 4.38 -11.45 -17.48
CA LEU A 144 4.38 -12.55 -18.45
C LEU A 144 3.46 -12.20 -19.62
N TRP A 145 3.90 -12.42 -20.86
CA TRP A 145 3.12 -12.02 -22.03
C TRP A 145 1.83 -12.81 -22.22
N ASN A 146 1.73 -14.02 -21.67
CA ASN A 146 0.50 -14.81 -21.69
C ASN A 146 -0.64 -14.22 -20.86
N GLU A 147 -0.37 -13.25 -20.00
CA GLU A 147 -1.41 -12.51 -19.28
C GLU A 147 -2.28 -11.69 -20.23
N ILE A 148 -1.72 -11.24 -21.36
CA ILE A 148 -2.46 -10.49 -22.40
C ILE A 148 -3.68 -11.29 -22.89
N ASP A 149 -3.54 -12.60 -23.03
CA ASP A 149 -4.58 -13.49 -23.55
C ASP A 149 -5.79 -13.62 -22.59
N LYS A 150 -5.64 -13.21 -21.34
CA LYS A 150 -6.73 -13.20 -20.36
C LYS A 150 -7.71 -12.04 -20.55
N TYR A 151 -7.32 -11.02 -21.28
CA TYR A 151 -8.14 -9.83 -21.53
C TYR A 151 -9.14 -10.09 -22.67
N THR A 152 -10.18 -10.86 -22.38
CA THR A 152 -11.21 -11.28 -23.38
C THR A 152 -12.49 -10.43 -23.33
N GLY A 153 -12.56 -9.45 -22.43
CA GLY A 153 -13.73 -8.58 -22.22
C GLY A 153 -13.58 -7.19 -22.88
N VAL A 154 -14.15 -6.19 -22.23
CA VAL A 154 -14.14 -4.79 -22.71
C VAL A 154 -12.83 -4.05 -22.43
N LEU A 155 -12.01 -4.57 -21.50
CA LEU A 155 -10.70 -4.00 -21.21
C LEU A 155 -9.65 -4.65 -22.10
N GLU A 156 -8.75 -3.83 -22.63
CA GLU A 156 -7.59 -4.26 -23.40
C GLU A 156 -6.33 -4.19 -22.53
N ALA A 157 -5.40 -5.10 -22.74
CA ALA A 157 -4.12 -5.16 -22.03
C ALA A 157 -3.10 -4.12 -22.56
N ARG A 158 -3.51 -2.86 -22.78
CA ARG A 158 -2.71 -1.83 -23.46
C ARG A 158 -1.35 -1.57 -22.84
N ASN A 159 -1.27 -1.62 -21.50
CA ASN A 159 -0.01 -1.49 -20.77
C ASN A 159 0.94 -2.66 -21.07
N LEU A 160 0.44 -3.90 -21.02
CA LEU A 160 1.23 -5.11 -21.28
C LEU A 160 1.65 -5.18 -22.75
N GLU A 161 0.74 -4.85 -23.68
CA GLU A 161 1.04 -4.77 -25.11
C GLU A 161 2.14 -3.73 -25.39
N SER A 162 2.05 -2.56 -24.77
CA SER A 162 3.07 -1.52 -24.90
C SER A 162 4.43 -1.96 -24.37
N LEU A 163 4.47 -2.62 -23.20
CA LEU A 163 5.69 -3.18 -22.62
C LEU A 163 6.28 -4.29 -23.51
N ARG A 164 5.43 -5.17 -24.06
CA ARG A 164 5.86 -6.22 -24.98
C ARG A 164 6.43 -5.64 -26.28
N GLN A 165 5.79 -4.63 -26.86
CA GLN A 165 6.32 -3.93 -28.04
C GLN A 165 7.72 -3.32 -27.77
N GLN A 166 7.92 -2.75 -26.58
CA GLN A 166 9.22 -2.24 -26.18
C GLN A 166 10.25 -3.37 -26.00
N ALA A 167 9.84 -4.53 -25.47
CA ALA A 167 10.70 -5.71 -25.36
C ALA A 167 11.10 -6.27 -26.74
N VAL A 168 10.15 -6.34 -27.70
CA VAL A 168 10.41 -6.72 -29.11
C VAL A 168 11.44 -5.77 -29.73
N LYS A 169 11.23 -4.46 -29.59
CA LYS A 169 12.16 -3.44 -30.12
C LYS A 169 13.59 -3.60 -29.57
N ASN A 170 13.72 -4.07 -28.34
CA ASN A 170 15.00 -4.29 -27.67
C ASN A 170 15.51 -5.74 -27.80
N HIS A 171 14.83 -6.60 -28.56
CA HIS A 171 15.18 -8.01 -28.80
C HIS A 171 15.26 -8.86 -27.52
N ILE A 172 14.43 -8.57 -26.52
CA ILE A 172 14.39 -9.26 -25.22
C ILE A 172 13.02 -9.88 -24.89
N GLU A 173 12.05 -9.87 -25.80
CA GLU A 173 10.68 -10.36 -25.59
C GLU A 173 10.62 -11.85 -25.19
N HIS A 174 11.59 -12.64 -25.62
CA HIS A 174 11.72 -14.06 -25.32
C HIS A 174 12.25 -14.35 -23.89
N GLN A 175 12.57 -13.31 -23.12
CA GLN A 175 13.15 -13.42 -21.78
C GLN A 175 12.14 -13.07 -20.68
N ASP A 176 10.87 -12.89 -20.99
CA ASP A 176 9.83 -12.49 -20.05
C ASP A 176 9.81 -13.35 -18.80
N ARG A 177 9.86 -14.69 -18.94
CA ARG A 177 9.92 -15.62 -17.81
C ARG A 177 11.13 -15.39 -16.91
N LYS A 178 12.31 -15.19 -17.48
CA LYS A 178 13.55 -14.95 -16.70
C LYS A 178 13.48 -13.63 -15.93
N PHE A 179 12.95 -12.58 -16.56
CA PHE A 179 12.77 -11.29 -15.91
C PHE A 179 11.67 -11.35 -14.84
N HIS A 180 10.61 -12.09 -15.10
CA HIS A 180 9.54 -12.33 -14.13
C HIS A 180 10.10 -13.03 -12.87
N GLU A 181 10.78 -14.15 -13.04
CA GLU A 181 11.38 -14.92 -11.94
C GLU A 181 12.38 -14.08 -11.14
N ALA A 182 13.28 -13.35 -11.82
CA ALA A 182 14.28 -12.52 -11.16
C ALA A 182 13.65 -11.34 -10.40
N SER A 183 12.72 -10.60 -11.02
CA SER A 183 12.05 -9.47 -10.38
C SER A 183 11.10 -9.93 -9.26
N GLY A 184 10.45 -11.08 -9.42
CA GLY A 184 9.59 -11.69 -8.39
C GLY A 184 10.39 -12.15 -7.18
N ALA A 185 11.56 -12.77 -7.38
CA ALA A 185 12.46 -13.12 -6.29
C ALA A 185 12.94 -11.87 -5.53
N LEU A 186 13.32 -10.82 -6.26
CA LEU A 186 13.70 -9.54 -5.65
C LEU A 186 12.53 -8.92 -4.89
N GLN A 187 11.34 -8.88 -5.46
CA GLN A 187 10.12 -8.37 -4.80
C GLN A 187 9.91 -9.07 -3.46
N THR A 188 9.98 -10.40 -3.43
CA THR A 188 9.79 -11.21 -2.22
C THR A 188 10.80 -10.84 -1.12
N ILE A 189 12.07 -10.66 -1.47
CA ILE A 189 13.12 -10.26 -0.52
C ILE A 189 12.84 -8.84 0.01
N LEU A 190 12.45 -7.92 -0.86
CA LEU A 190 12.17 -6.53 -0.48
C LEU A 190 10.93 -6.43 0.42
N TYR A 191 9.84 -7.14 0.12
CA TYR A 191 8.67 -7.20 0.99
C TYR A 191 8.97 -7.79 2.36
N LYS A 192 9.73 -8.91 2.40
CA LYS A 192 10.18 -9.51 3.65
C LYS A 192 10.96 -8.48 4.49
N GLY A 193 11.98 -7.85 3.91
CA GLY A 193 12.79 -6.86 4.61
C GLY A 193 11.98 -5.69 5.15
N LEU A 194 11.01 -5.22 4.37
CA LEU A 194 10.14 -4.10 4.74
C LEU A 194 9.15 -4.46 5.84
N ILE A 195 8.47 -5.60 5.74
CA ILE A 195 7.53 -6.07 6.76
C ILE A 195 8.26 -6.34 8.07
N GLU A 196 9.40 -7.01 8.04
CA GLU A 196 10.20 -7.24 9.23
C GLU A 196 10.73 -5.95 9.88
N ASN A 197 11.04 -4.92 9.08
CA ASN A 197 11.38 -3.60 9.61
C ASN A 197 10.23 -2.98 10.40
N LEU A 198 8.99 -3.10 9.91
CA LEU A 198 7.79 -2.65 10.61
C LEU A 198 7.53 -3.48 11.87
N LEU A 199 7.70 -4.80 11.81
CA LEU A 199 7.56 -5.69 12.97
C LEU A 199 8.62 -5.40 14.06
N ARG A 200 9.81 -4.94 13.69
CA ARG A 200 10.84 -4.46 14.63
C ARG A 200 10.56 -3.08 15.22
N THR A 201 9.48 -2.42 14.82
CA THR A 201 9.08 -1.08 15.27
C THR A 201 7.93 -1.20 16.29
N PRO A 202 8.19 -1.15 17.61
CA PRO A 202 7.18 -1.40 18.66
C PRO A 202 5.95 -0.50 18.57
N SER A 203 6.13 0.76 18.17
CA SER A 203 5.02 1.74 18.03
C SER A 203 4.26 1.63 16.72
N CYS A 204 4.62 0.69 15.82
CA CYS A 204 3.88 0.46 14.58
C CYS A 204 2.62 -0.36 14.87
N ALA A 205 1.45 0.19 14.57
CA ALA A 205 0.17 -0.49 14.78
C ALA A 205 -0.20 -1.47 13.65
N GLY A 206 0.49 -1.42 12.52
CA GLY A 206 0.24 -2.32 11.39
C GLY A 206 0.67 -1.73 10.05
N PHE A 207 0.33 -2.44 8.99
CA PHE A 207 0.63 -2.01 7.63
C PHE A 207 -0.46 -2.44 6.63
N GLN A 208 -0.55 -1.71 5.54
CA GLN A 208 -1.35 -2.06 4.37
C GLN A 208 -0.43 -2.18 3.17
N MET A 209 -0.53 -3.27 2.45
CA MET A 209 0.24 -3.48 1.22
C MET A 209 -0.46 -2.83 0.03
N LEU A 210 0.30 -2.28 -0.89
CA LEU A 210 -0.15 -1.93 -2.23
C LEU A 210 0.58 -2.84 -3.23
N SER A 211 -0.05 -3.86 -3.75
CA SER A 211 -1.27 -4.52 -3.25
C SER A 211 -1.09 -6.03 -3.36
N MET A 212 -2.11 -6.83 -3.03
CA MET A 212 -2.06 -8.28 -3.23
C MET A 212 -2.18 -8.64 -4.72
N THR A 213 -2.93 -7.84 -5.48
CA THR A 213 -3.12 -8.02 -6.94
C THR A 213 -2.52 -6.87 -7.71
N ASP A 214 -2.20 -7.10 -8.97
CA ASP A 214 -1.93 -6.02 -9.91
C ASP A 214 -3.16 -5.15 -10.12
N TYR A 215 -2.94 -3.87 -10.36
CA TYR A 215 -4.00 -2.91 -10.60
C TYR A 215 -3.95 -2.41 -12.04
N SER A 216 -4.88 -2.91 -12.87
CA SER A 216 -4.97 -2.55 -14.30
C SER A 216 -5.30 -1.07 -14.55
N GLY A 217 -5.87 -0.36 -13.56
CA GLY A 217 -6.15 1.07 -13.63
C GLY A 217 -4.91 1.97 -13.57
N GLN A 218 -3.78 1.44 -13.11
CA GLN A 218 -2.46 2.05 -13.17
C GLN A 218 -1.52 1.10 -13.89
N GLY A 219 -1.25 1.32 -15.16
CA GLY A 219 -0.55 0.37 -16.03
C GLY A 219 0.85 -0.08 -15.59
N GLU A 220 1.43 0.58 -14.61
CA GLU A 220 2.74 0.26 -14.01
C GLU A 220 2.61 -0.38 -12.61
N ALA A 221 1.38 -0.51 -12.09
CA ALA A 221 1.14 -1.10 -10.78
C ALA A 221 1.12 -2.65 -10.86
N LEU A 222 2.19 -3.24 -11.40
CA LEU A 222 2.43 -4.69 -11.48
C LEU A 222 3.06 -5.20 -10.18
N VAL A 223 2.56 -4.73 -9.05
CA VAL A 223 3.18 -4.89 -7.71
C VAL A 223 2.58 -6.04 -6.91
N GLY A 224 1.52 -6.66 -7.41
CA GLY A 224 0.84 -7.77 -6.75
C GLY A 224 1.63 -9.09 -6.78
N TRP A 225 1.28 -10.00 -5.90
CA TRP A 225 1.65 -11.42 -5.98
C TRP A 225 0.70 -12.22 -6.85
N LEU A 226 -0.49 -11.66 -7.05
CA LEU A 226 -1.48 -12.12 -8.01
C LEU A 226 -1.52 -11.14 -9.18
N ASP A 227 -1.88 -11.62 -10.35
CA ASP A 227 -2.14 -10.76 -11.50
C ASP A 227 -3.50 -10.05 -11.38
N SER A 228 -3.89 -9.26 -12.37
CA SER A 228 -5.15 -8.52 -12.38
C SER A 228 -6.39 -9.42 -12.39
N PHE A 229 -6.24 -10.72 -12.64
CA PHE A 229 -7.30 -11.73 -12.65
C PHE A 229 -7.32 -12.59 -11.39
N TRP A 230 -6.48 -12.27 -10.40
CA TRP A 230 -6.32 -13.01 -9.14
C TRP A 230 -5.62 -14.36 -9.28
N ASP A 231 -4.98 -14.62 -10.41
CA ASP A 231 -4.13 -15.79 -10.59
C ASP A 231 -2.74 -15.56 -9.98
N SER A 232 -2.18 -16.60 -9.37
CA SER A 232 -0.85 -16.53 -8.78
C SER A 232 0.22 -16.27 -9.84
N LYS A 233 1.09 -15.30 -9.60
CA LYS A 233 2.30 -15.09 -10.41
C LYS A 233 3.39 -16.15 -10.17
N GLY A 234 3.20 -17.07 -9.22
CA GLY A 234 4.16 -18.14 -8.91
C GLY A 234 5.45 -17.69 -8.23
N ILE A 235 5.50 -16.47 -7.70
CA ILE A 235 6.71 -15.88 -7.11
C ILE A 235 6.86 -16.10 -5.61
N ILE A 236 5.76 -16.44 -4.92
CA ILE A 236 5.74 -16.75 -3.49
C ILE A 236 4.59 -17.70 -3.16
N THR A 237 4.77 -18.53 -2.15
CA THR A 237 3.68 -19.35 -1.60
C THR A 237 3.13 -18.74 -0.31
N PRO A 238 1.90 -19.07 0.10
CA PRO A 238 1.34 -18.66 1.38
C PRO A 238 2.21 -19.04 2.58
N GLU A 239 2.85 -20.22 2.53
CA GLU A 239 3.76 -20.70 3.57
C GLU A 239 5.01 -19.82 3.69
N GLN A 240 5.61 -19.45 2.56
CA GLN A 240 6.75 -18.53 2.52
C GLN A 240 6.39 -17.15 3.06
N PHE A 241 5.22 -16.63 2.70
CA PHE A 241 4.74 -15.36 3.23
C PHE A 241 4.54 -15.40 4.74
N ARG A 242 3.96 -16.48 5.27
CA ARG A 242 3.77 -16.66 6.72
C ARG A 242 5.08 -16.74 7.51
N CYS A 243 6.21 -17.00 6.87
CA CYS A 243 7.50 -16.97 7.58
C CYS A 243 7.87 -15.58 8.12
N TYR A 244 7.32 -14.50 7.57
CA TYR A 244 7.61 -13.13 7.98
C TYR A 244 6.36 -12.25 8.20
N SER A 245 5.15 -12.83 8.11
CA SER A 245 3.89 -12.16 8.40
C SER A 245 2.94 -13.17 9.07
N ASN A 246 3.09 -13.34 10.38
CA ASN A 246 2.36 -14.30 11.19
C ASN A 246 2.28 -13.78 12.64
N ASP A 247 1.56 -14.49 13.50
CA ASP A 247 1.41 -14.18 14.94
C ASP A 247 2.75 -14.17 15.68
N ILE A 248 3.66 -15.06 15.28
CA ILE A 248 5.00 -15.15 15.84
C ILE A 248 6.00 -15.14 14.69
N VAL A 249 6.88 -14.14 14.67
CA VAL A 249 7.94 -14.00 13.66
C VAL A 249 9.28 -13.77 14.36
N PRO A 250 10.24 -14.70 14.21
CA PRO A 250 11.60 -14.48 14.70
C PRO A 250 12.31 -13.43 13.84
N LEU A 251 12.75 -12.34 14.45
CA LEU A 251 13.39 -11.20 13.79
C LEU A 251 14.88 -11.17 14.15
N ALA A 252 15.73 -11.25 13.14
CA ALA A 252 17.18 -11.14 13.33
C ALA A 252 17.64 -9.69 13.09
N ARG A 253 18.41 -9.12 14.04
CA ARG A 253 19.12 -7.84 13.88
C ARG A 253 20.60 -8.09 13.64
N PHE A 254 21.12 -7.64 12.53
CA PHE A 254 22.54 -7.70 12.16
C PHE A 254 22.92 -6.54 11.24
N HIS A 255 24.19 -6.13 11.25
CA HIS A 255 24.63 -4.88 10.63
C HIS A 255 24.76 -4.94 9.10
N LYS A 256 25.02 -6.13 8.52
CA LYS A 256 25.24 -6.27 7.07
C LYS A 256 24.90 -7.67 6.59
N TYR A 257 24.46 -7.76 5.33
CA TYR A 257 24.11 -9.05 4.70
C TYR A 257 25.36 -9.80 4.20
N THR A 258 26.43 -9.09 3.85
CA THR A 258 27.64 -9.71 3.28
C THR A 258 28.77 -9.74 4.29
N TRP A 259 29.32 -10.91 4.50
CA TRP A 259 30.39 -11.17 5.47
C TRP A 259 31.57 -11.85 4.77
N GLN A 260 32.80 -11.54 5.20
CA GLN A 260 34.00 -12.23 4.76
C GLN A 260 34.26 -13.47 5.63
N THR A 261 35.06 -14.39 5.14
CA THR A 261 35.31 -15.68 5.83
C THR A 261 36.09 -15.53 7.13
N ASP A 262 36.80 -14.42 7.32
CA ASP A 262 37.56 -14.07 8.53
C ASP A 262 36.74 -13.22 9.52
N GLU A 263 35.51 -12.85 9.19
CA GLU A 263 34.62 -12.10 10.05
C GLU A 263 33.73 -13.04 10.90
N THR A 264 33.35 -12.59 12.07
CA THR A 264 32.38 -13.29 12.92
C THR A 264 30.99 -12.73 12.72
N PHE A 265 30.05 -13.54 12.20
CA PHE A 265 28.65 -13.18 12.15
C PHE A 265 28.04 -13.07 13.54
N LYS A 266 27.43 -11.94 13.85
CA LYS A 266 26.69 -11.69 15.10
C LYS A 266 25.30 -11.18 14.77
N ALA A 267 24.30 -11.75 15.42
CA ALA A 267 22.90 -11.31 15.30
C ALA A 267 22.22 -11.35 16.66
N GLN A 268 21.30 -10.42 16.88
CA GLN A 268 20.35 -10.46 17.99
C GLN A 268 19.02 -10.97 17.44
N ILE A 269 18.41 -11.94 18.12
CA ILE A 269 17.09 -12.46 17.75
C ILE A 269 16.04 -11.83 18.68
N GLN A 270 14.98 -11.31 18.07
CA GLN A 270 13.76 -10.83 18.72
C GLN A 270 12.60 -11.74 18.30
N VAL A 271 11.62 -11.93 19.17
CA VAL A 271 10.39 -12.66 18.92
C VAL A 271 9.22 -11.82 19.37
#